data_d3c707dbc289b00406aa3287a15dc4da
#
_entry.id   d3c707dbc289b00406aa3287a15dc4da
#
_cell.length_a   1.000
_cell.length_b   1.000
_cell.length_c   1.000
_cell.angle_alpha   90.00
_cell.angle_beta   90.00
_cell.angle_gamma   90.00
#
_symmetry.space_group_name_H-M   'P 1'
#
loop_
_entity.id
_entity.type
_entity.pdbx_description
1 polymer ?
#
loop_
_entity_poly.entity_id
_entity_poly.type
_entity_poly.pdbx_seq_one_letter_code
_entity_poly.pdbx_strand_id
1 'polypeptide(L)'
;PVQAARVALATRGDASIAADLHATRDGVSLAARNATLAHARVIATPPAAQARPSTPAIDIALSGTLTLRGTLHDADGDGRRIEGTSVALANGMPVIVDTRQPQRAVPNALLASDAGLYAASQPISIRAAGLRNEGGAIDSTGTGQGHIGLRIGGPAVNLGYIATHGTLEATVDGTLENRMLLSAAALRVATHDLSNHAAMTASGPDTGTPALDLSVQHRVENAGSLLAARGALRLRGGAELSIVNQPAGFMLAHGQDIAAARLANAGTLSSTAAG
;
A
#
# COMPACT_ATOMS: atom_id res chain seq x y z
N PRO A 1 22.98 9.49 -8.92
CA PRO A 1 22.24 9.72 -7.70
C PRO A 1 22.61 11.04 -7.05
N VAL A 2 21.66 11.70 -6.42
CA VAL A 2 21.90 12.91 -5.57
C VAL A 2 21.88 12.44 -4.13
N GLN A 3 22.95 12.71 -3.38
CA GLN A 3 23.03 12.38 -1.96
C GLN A 3 23.30 13.66 -1.13
N ALA A 4 22.49 13.87 -0.10
CA ALA A 4 22.58 15.03 0.78
C ALA A 4 22.06 14.70 2.19
N ALA A 5 22.35 15.56 3.17
CA ALA A 5 21.75 15.45 4.49
C ALA A 5 20.21 15.59 4.42
N ARG A 6 19.75 16.50 3.58
CA ARG A 6 18.34 16.75 3.26
C ARG A 6 18.19 16.97 1.76
N VAL A 7 17.10 16.47 1.18
CA VAL A 7 16.69 16.81 -0.20
C VAL A 7 15.36 17.56 -0.13
N ALA A 8 15.31 18.76 -0.69
CA ALA A 8 14.08 19.55 -0.78
C ALA A 8 13.90 20.04 -2.22
N LEU A 9 12.82 19.63 -2.84
CA LEU A 9 12.43 20.04 -4.20
C LEU A 9 11.10 20.77 -4.14
N ALA A 10 11.06 21.98 -4.68
CA ALA A 10 9.83 22.76 -4.74
C ALA A 10 9.70 23.42 -6.12
N THR A 11 8.57 23.21 -6.78
CA THR A 11 8.23 23.85 -8.05
C THR A 11 6.73 24.13 -8.12
N ARG A 12 6.32 25.18 -8.84
CA ARG A 12 4.91 25.45 -9.15
C ARG A 12 4.38 24.60 -10.31
N GLY A 13 5.30 24.04 -11.11
CA GLY A 13 4.99 23.17 -12.23
C GLY A 13 5.09 21.68 -11.89
N ASP A 14 5.33 20.89 -12.90
CA ASP A 14 5.52 19.45 -12.77
C ASP A 14 6.98 19.13 -12.43
N ALA A 15 7.18 18.10 -11.64
CA ALA A 15 8.49 17.54 -11.30
C ALA A 15 8.66 16.17 -11.98
N SER A 16 9.77 15.98 -12.69
CA SER A 16 10.16 14.69 -13.23
C SER A 16 11.49 14.26 -12.62
N ILE A 17 11.49 13.11 -11.97
CA ILE A 17 12.64 12.57 -11.26
C ILE A 17 13.03 11.26 -11.96
N ALA A 18 14.19 11.27 -12.61
CA ALA A 18 14.76 10.13 -13.34
C ALA A 18 16.12 9.69 -12.75
N ALA A 19 16.43 10.12 -11.54
CA ALA A 19 17.65 9.74 -10.83
C ALA A 19 17.36 9.57 -9.34
N ASP A 20 18.06 8.66 -8.69
CA ASP A 20 17.91 8.41 -7.25
C ASP A 20 18.24 9.65 -6.42
N LEU A 21 17.39 9.94 -5.46
CA LEU A 21 17.54 10.97 -4.44
C LEU A 21 17.71 10.31 -3.08
N HIS A 22 18.80 10.59 -2.39
CA HIS A 22 19.09 9.98 -1.09
C HIS A 22 19.33 11.05 -0.01
N ALA A 23 18.44 11.12 0.96
CA ALA A 23 18.61 11.93 2.16
C ALA A 23 19.11 11.07 3.32
N THR A 24 20.24 11.47 3.91
CA THR A 24 20.92 10.67 4.94
C THR A 24 20.64 11.13 6.37
N ARG A 25 19.95 12.27 6.58
CA ARG A 25 19.70 12.80 7.92
C ARG A 25 18.32 13.42 8.11
N ASP A 26 17.97 14.41 7.30
CA ASP A 26 16.80 15.27 7.56
C ASP A 26 15.62 14.98 6.62
N GLY A 27 15.69 13.89 5.84
CA GLY A 27 14.62 13.41 5.00
C GLY A 27 14.48 14.11 3.64
N VAL A 28 13.40 13.76 2.94
CA VAL A 28 13.06 14.27 1.60
C VAL A 28 11.74 15.01 1.65
N SER A 29 11.67 16.21 1.08
CA SER A 29 10.41 16.91 0.83
C SER A 29 10.27 17.25 -0.64
N LEU A 30 9.08 17.01 -1.19
CA LEU A 30 8.74 17.32 -2.58
C LEU A 30 7.41 18.07 -2.63
N ALA A 31 7.43 19.29 -3.18
CA ALA A 31 6.23 20.08 -3.44
C ALA A 31 6.17 20.46 -4.92
N ALA A 32 5.07 20.11 -5.61
CA ALA A 32 4.90 20.35 -7.04
C ALA A 32 3.41 20.37 -7.40
N ARG A 33 3.08 20.68 -8.66
CA ARG A 33 1.75 20.41 -9.20
C ARG A 33 1.59 18.90 -9.38
N ASN A 34 2.37 18.29 -10.25
CA ASN A 34 2.45 16.84 -10.43
C ASN A 34 3.89 16.37 -10.16
N ALA A 35 4.05 15.10 -9.79
CA ALA A 35 5.37 14.48 -9.72
C ALA A 35 5.36 13.11 -10.39
N THR A 36 6.40 12.84 -11.18
CA THR A 36 6.66 11.54 -11.78
C THR A 36 8.04 11.05 -11.37
N LEU A 37 8.10 9.88 -10.75
CA LEU A 37 9.32 9.12 -10.52
C LEU A 37 9.35 7.99 -11.53
N ALA A 38 10.29 8.05 -12.49
CA ALA A 38 10.45 7.03 -13.53
C ALA A 38 11.79 6.33 -13.34
N HIS A 39 11.77 5.05 -12.97
CA HIS A 39 12.98 4.26 -12.68
C HIS A 39 13.94 5.00 -11.71
N ALA A 40 13.36 5.64 -10.69
CA ALA A 40 14.08 6.47 -9.75
C ALA A 40 13.56 6.25 -8.32
N ARG A 41 14.46 6.19 -7.36
CA ARG A 41 14.15 5.96 -5.96
C ARG A 41 14.38 7.23 -5.14
N VAL A 42 13.44 7.53 -4.27
CA VAL A 42 13.57 8.52 -3.21
C VAL A 42 13.81 7.76 -1.92
N ILE A 43 14.98 7.91 -1.34
CA ILE A 43 15.43 7.14 -0.19
C ILE A 43 15.71 8.09 0.96
N ALA A 44 15.11 7.83 2.12
CA ALA A 44 15.40 8.55 3.35
C ALA A 44 15.87 7.56 4.42
N THR A 45 17.11 7.74 4.88
CA THR A 45 17.73 6.89 5.90
C THR A 45 18.27 7.75 7.06
N PRO A 46 17.42 8.50 7.80
CA PRO A 46 17.89 9.26 8.94
C PRO A 46 18.40 8.30 10.03
N PRO A 47 19.45 8.70 10.79
CA PRO A 47 19.95 7.92 11.91
C PRO A 47 18.84 7.68 12.94
N ALA A 48 18.77 6.47 13.49
CA ALA A 48 17.73 6.07 14.44
C ALA A 48 17.62 7.04 15.66
N ALA A 49 18.74 7.59 16.12
CA ALA A 49 18.76 8.58 17.20
C ALA A 49 18.10 9.92 16.88
N GLN A 50 17.87 10.23 15.59
CA GLN A 50 17.23 11.47 15.11
C GLN A 50 15.81 11.24 14.60
N ALA A 51 15.34 10.01 14.60
CA ALA A 51 14.00 9.67 14.20
C ALA A 51 12.96 10.35 15.11
N ARG A 52 12.29 11.37 14.60
CA ARG A 52 11.17 12.02 15.27
C ARG A 52 9.90 11.36 14.76
N PRO A 53 9.14 10.63 15.60
CA PRO A 53 7.95 9.89 15.15
C PRO A 53 6.86 10.78 14.53
N SER A 54 6.89 12.08 14.78
CA SER A 54 5.93 13.07 14.27
C SER A 54 6.32 13.74 12.95
N THR A 55 7.56 13.59 12.48
CA THR A 55 8.03 14.22 11.25
C THR A 55 8.28 13.16 10.19
N PRO A 56 7.59 13.21 9.04
CA PRO A 56 7.84 12.24 7.98
C PRO A 56 9.26 12.36 7.43
N ALA A 57 9.90 11.22 7.20
CA ALA A 57 11.19 11.18 6.52
C ALA A 57 11.04 11.44 5.02
N ILE A 58 9.86 11.10 4.45
CA ILE A 58 9.48 11.49 3.09
C ILE A 58 8.13 12.20 3.17
N ASP A 59 8.11 13.47 2.75
CA ASP A 59 6.90 14.29 2.69
C ASP A 59 6.65 14.78 1.26
N ILE A 60 5.57 14.29 0.65
CA ILE A 60 5.15 14.63 -0.71
C ILE A 60 3.87 15.45 -0.62
N ALA A 61 3.89 16.66 -1.17
CA ALA A 61 2.75 17.56 -1.22
C ALA A 61 2.50 18.04 -2.65
N LEU A 62 1.47 17.50 -3.30
CA LEU A 62 1.12 17.79 -4.69
C LEU A 62 -0.30 18.32 -4.79
N SER A 63 -0.52 19.33 -5.63
CA SER A 63 -1.87 19.75 -6.00
C SER A 63 -2.51 18.89 -7.11
N GLY A 64 -1.72 18.08 -7.79
CA GLY A 64 -2.11 17.13 -8.83
C GLY A 64 -1.72 15.69 -8.48
N THR A 65 -1.20 14.94 -9.43
CA THR A 65 -1.00 13.50 -9.32
C THR A 65 0.46 13.14 -8.99
N LEU A 66 0.63 12.17 -8.09
CA LEU A 66 1.88 11.41 -7.94
C LEU A 66 1.83 10.19 -8.85
N THR A 67 2.85 10.05 -9.71
CA THR A 67 3.03 8.87 -10.56
C THR A 67 4.37 8.21 -10.25
N LEU A 68 4.34 6.92 -9.89
CA LEU A 68 5.53 6.08 -9.73
C LEU A 68 5.54 5.10 -10.90
N ARG A 69 6.59 5.10 -11.72
CA ARG A 69 6.77 4.18 -12.84
C ARG A 69 8.01 3.37 -12.64
N GLY A 70 7.84 2.10 -12.34
CA GLY A 70 8.92 1.18 -12.07
C GLY A 70 8.67 -0.22 -12.60
N THR A 71 9.64 -1.07 -12.33
CA THR A 71 9.58 -2.49 -12.62
C THR A 71 9.70 -3.26 -11.32
N LEU A 72 8.70 -4.10 -11.04
CA LEU A 72 8.75 -5.01 -9.91
C LEU A 72 9.65 -6.21 -10.22
N HIS A 73 10.43 -6.62 -9.25
CA HIS A 73 11.29 -7.79 -9.33
C HIS A 73 11.39 -8.49 -7.98
N ASP A 74 11.80 -9.73 -8.00
CA ASP A 74 12.11 -10.52 -6.83
C ASP A 74 13.48 -10.10 -6.28
N ALA A 75 13.50 -9.64 -5.04
CA ALA A 75 14.72 -9.12 -4.41
C ALA A 75 15.68 -10.21 -3.93
N ASP A 76 15.15 -11.39 -3.55
CA ASP A 76 15.94 -12.51 -3.03
C ASP A 76 16.22 -13.61 -4.06
N GLY A 77 15.58 -13.53 -5.21
CA GLY A 77 15.77 -14.51 -6.28
C GLY A 77 16.90 -14.12 -7.23
N ASP A 78 16.67 -14.40 -8.46
CA ASP A 78 17.57 -14.06 -9.57
C ASP A 78 17.37 -12.62 -10.10
N GLY A 79 16.64 -11.77 -9.36
CA GLY A 79 16.35 -10.40 -9.75
C GLY A 79 15.39 -10.29 -10.94
N ARG A 80 14.71 -11.39 -11.31
CA ARG A 80 13.81 -11.40 -12.47
C ARG A 80 12.62 -10.50 -12.26
N ARG A 81 12.24 -9.85 -13.33
CA ARG A 81 11.04 -9.04 -13.42
C ARG A 81 9.79 -9.89 -13.15
N ILE A 82 8.88 -9.36 -12.37
CA ILE A 82 7.55 -9.91 -12.14
C ILE A 82 6.62 -9.29 -13.17
N GLU A 83 6.10 -10.10 -14.08
CA GLU A 83 5.22 -9.67 -15.15
C GLU A 83 3.81 -10.25 -14.99
N GLY A 84 2.90 -9.40 -14.55
CA GLY A 84 1.54 -9.79 -14.21
C GLY A 84 1.47 -10.46 -12.84
N THR A 85 0.43 -10.18 -12.09
CA THR A 85 0.32 -10.60 -10.70
C THR A 85 -1.04 -11.19 -10.42
N SER A 86 -1.03 -12.31 -9.74
CA SER A 86 -2.17 -12.82 -9.01
C SER A 86 -1.76 -13.08 -7.56
N VAL A 87 -2.73 -13.18 -6.69
CA VAL A 87 -2.50 -13.53 -5.30
C VAL A 87 -2.97 -14.94 -5.05
N ALA A 88 -2.09 -15.78 -4.53
CA ALA A 88 -2.40 -17.10 -4.02
C ALA A 88 -2.19 -17.13 -2.50
N LEU A 89 -2.69 -18.14 -1.85
CA LEU A 89 -2.45 -18.39 -0.43
C LEU A 89 -1.50 -19.60 -0.30
N ALA A 90 -0.36 -19.35 0.31
CA ALA A 90 0.57 -20.40 0.70
C ALA A 90 0.64 -20.46 2.24
N ASN A 91 0.23 -21.58 2.82
CA ASN A 91 0.14 -21.76 4.28
C ASN A 91 -0.69 -20.65 4.99
N GLY A 92 -1.78 -20.20 4.36
CA GLY A 92 -2.65 -19.14 4.88
C GLY A 92 -2.08 -17.72 4.77
N MET A 93 -0.91 -17.54 4.16
CA MET A 93 -0.32 -16.24 3.89
C MET A 93 -0.45 -15.88 2.40
N PRO A 94 -0.77 -14.63 2.05
CA PRO A 94 -0.80 -14.22 0.65
C PRO A 94 0.61 -14.24 0.07
N VAL A 95 0.72 -14.85 -1.08
CA VAL A 95 1.93 -14.83 -1.91
C VAL A 95 1.57 -14.27 -3.28
N ILE A 96 2.47 -13.50 -3.85
CA ILE A 96 2.30 -12.98 -5.19
C ILE A 96 2.82 -14.02 -6.17
N VAL A 97 1.98 -14.35 -7.12
CA VAL A 97 2.29 -15.31 -8.19
C VAL A 97 2.47 -14.52 -9.48
N ASP A 98 3.62 -14.68 -10.11
CA ASP A 98 3.81 -14.20 -11.47
C ASP A 98 2.89 -14.98 -12.42
N THR A 99 1.92 -14.32 -13.05
CA THR A 99 0.94 -14.98 -13.92
C THR A 99 1.55 -15.59 -15.18
N ARG A 100 2.75 -15.17 -15.57
CA ARG A 100 3.51 -15.77 -16.68
C ARG A 100 4.38 -16.93 -16.24
N GLN A 101 4.64 -17.05 -14.95
CA GLN A 101 5.38 -18.15 -14.32
C GLN A 101 4.62 -18.65 -13.08
N PRO A 102 3.45 -19.28 -13.23
CA PRO A 102 2.55 -19.59 -12.12
C PRO A 102 3.11 -20.57 -11.08
N GLN A 103 4.23 -21.22 -11.38
CA GLN A 103 4.95 -22.08 -10.43
C GLN A 103 5.84 -21.28 -9.47
N ARG A 104 5.98 -19.97 -9.69
CA ARG A 104 6.80 -19.08 -8.90
C ARG A 104 5.91 -18.22 -8.00
N ALA A 105 5.95 -18.50 -6.72
CA ALA A 105 5.35 -17.67 -5.69
C ALA A 105 6.44 -16.79 -5.06
N VAL A 106 6.24 -15.48 -5.08
CA VAL A 106 7.15 -14.52 -4.44
C VAL A 106 6.52 -14.08 -3.12
N PRO A 107 7.13 -14.38 -1.98
CA PRO A 107 6.69 -13.81 -0.70
C PRO A 107 6.73 -12.28 -0.72
N ASN A 108 5.75 -11.64 -0.10
CA ASN A 108 5.62 -10.18 -0.09
C ASN A 108 6.88 -9.44 0.39
N ALA A 109 7.63 -10.07 1.32
CA ALA A 109 8.87 -9.51 1.88
C ALA A 109 10.03 -9.43 0.87
N LEU A 110 9.90 -10.08 -0.28
CA LEU A 110 10.96 -10.19 -1.30
C LEU A 110 10.70 -9.33 -2.53
N LEU A 111 9.67 -8.50 -2.50
CA LEU A 111 9.39 -7.56 -3.59
C LEU A 111 10.31 -6.35 -3.53
N ALA A 112 10.85 -5.97 -4.67
CA ALA A 112 11.58 -4.73 -4.86
C ALA A 112 11.11 -4.01 -6.13
N SER A 113 11.38 -2.71 -6.22
CA SER A 113 11.14 -1.90 -7.41
C SER A 113 12.31 -0.97 -7.68
N ASP A 114 12.55 -0.69 -8.95
CA ASP A 114 13.53 0.31 -9.40
C ASP A 114 13.00 1.75 -9.34
N ALA A 115 11.73 1.93 -8.97
CA ALA A 115 11.15 3.23 -8.68
C ALA A 115 10.39 3.22 -7.35
N GLY A 116 10.47 4.30 -6.57
CA GLY A 116 9.64 4.38 -5.38
C GLY A 116 10.15 5.30 -4.28
N LEU A 117 9.45 5.23 -3.15
CA LEU A 117 9.71 5.96 -1.92
C LEU A 117 10.11 4.95 -0.84
N TYR A 118 11.29 5.10 -0.27
CA TYR A 118 11.87 4.16 0.70
C TYR A 118 12.33 4.88 1.96
N ALA A 119 11.75 4.57 3.09
CA ALA A 119 11.99 5.31 4.34
C ALA A 119 12.42 4.44 5.54
N ALA A 120 12.93 3.25 5.34
CA ALA A 120 13.57 2.40 6.36
C ALA A 120 12.91 2.48 7.76
N SER A 121 11.63 2.18 7.88
CA SER A 121 10.81 2.28 9.11
C SER A 121 10.49 3.70 9.59
N GLN A 122 10.75 4.71 8.78
CA GLN A 122 10.37 6.08 9.09
C GLN A 122 9.04 6.46 8.41
N PRO A 123 8.31 7.48 8.91
CA PRO A 123 7.06 7.87 8.31
C PRO A 123 7.21 8.40 6.88
N ILE A 124 6.28 7.99 6.02
CA ILE A 124 6.04 8.55 4.68
C ILE A 124 4.69 9.24 4.69
N SER A 125 4.63 10.48 4.25
CA SER A 125 3.41 11.26 4.10
C SER A 125 3.23 11.67 2.64
N ILE A 126 2.07 11.36 2.06
CA ILE A 126 1.72 11.73 0.68
C ILE A 126 0.37 12.44 0.70
N ARG A 127 0.36 13.67 0.20
CA ARG A 127 -0.85 14.45 -0.09
C ARG A 127 -0.86 14.79 -1.57
N ALA A 128 -1.87 14.33 -2.30
CA ALA A 128 -1.99 14.55 -3.74
C ALA A 128 -3.47 14.55 -4.17
N ALA A 129 -3.79 15.11 -5.31
CA ALA A 129 -5.12 14.98 -5.90
C ALA A 129 -5.34 13.59 -6.52
N GLY A 130 -4.29 12.88 -6.91
CA GLY A 130 -4.36 11.51 -7.43
C GLY A 130 -3.08 10.73 -7.16
N LEU A 131 -3.18 9.39 -7.16
CA LEU A 131 -2.05 8.47 -7.05
C LEU A 131 -2.10 7.42 -8.16
N ARG A 132 -0.99 7.25 -8.89
CA ARG A 132 -0.77 6.18 -9.86
C ARG A 132 0.55 5.48 -9.55
N ASN A 133 0.46 4.34 -8.90
CA ASN A 133 1.63 3.49 -8.62
C ASN A 133 1.72 2.40 -9.69
N GLU A 134 2.48 2.64 -10.75
CA GLU A 134 2.66 1.75 -11.91
C GLU A 134 3.96 0.94 -11.73
N GLY A 135 3.91 -0.14 -10.95
CA GLY A 135 5.07 -0.99 -10.65
C GLY A 135 6.09 -0.39 -9.69
N GLY A 136 5.78 0.72 -9.06
CA GLY A 136 6.63 1.36 -8.06
C GLY A 136 6.43 0.81 -6.65
N ALA A 137 7.23 1.31 -5.71
CA ALA A 137 7.18 0.99 -4.30
C ALA A 137 6.86 2.22 -3.44
N ILE A 138 6.04 2.06 -2.40
CA ILE A 138 5.98 2.97 -1.25
C ILE A 138 6.27 2.11 -0.04
N ASP A 139 7.49 2.21 0.49
CA ASP A 139 8.04 1.24 1.43
C ASP A 139 8.58 1.93 2.69
N SER A 140 7.97 1.60 3.81
CA SER A 140 8.45 1.96 5.14
C SER A 140 8.64 0.70 5.99
N THR A 141 9.14 -0.36 5.37
CA THR A 141 9.55 -1.58 6.05
C THR A 141 10.98 -1.43 6.59
N GLY A 142 11.30 -2.14 7.63
CA GLY A 142 12.60 -2.10 8.28
C GLY A 142 12.51 -2.74 9.66
N THR A 143 13.44 -2.44 10.56
CA THR A 143 13.48 -3.04 11.90
C THR A 143 12.49 -2.42 12.89
N GLY A 144 11.89 -1.27 12.56
CA GLY A 144 10.92 -0.55 13.39
C GLY A 144 9.50 -0.57 12.83
N GLN A 145 8.59 0.06 13.55
CA GLN A 145 7.22 0.26 13.09
C GLN A 145 7.13 1.54 12.24
N GLY A 146 7.20 1.40 10.92
CA GLY A 146 7.00 2.51 10.01
C GLY A 146 5.54 2.98 9.97
N HIS A 147 5.32 4.15 9.38
CA HIS A 147 3.98 4.67 9.13
C HIS A 147 3.89 5.21 7.71
N ILE A 148 2.82 4.85 7.00
CA ILE A 148 2.51 5.43 5.70
C ILE A 148 1.16 6.11 5.79
N GLY A 149 1.14 7.43 5.53
CA GLY A 149 -0.07 8.24 5.45
C GLY A 149 -0.32 8.70 4.01
N LEU A 150 -1.45 8.29 3.44
CA LEU A 150 -1.90 8.70 2.11
C LEU A 150 -3.18 9.53 2.24
N ARG A 151 -3.17 10.75 1.70
CA ARG A 151 -4.35 11.60 1.57
C ARG A 151 -4.50 12.00 0.11
N ILE A 152 -5.42 11.34 -0.57
CA ILE A 152 -5.62 11.46 -2.01
C ILE A 152 -7.01 12.04 -2.25
N GLY A 153 -7.06 13.27 -2.79
CA GLY A 153 -8.31 14.00 -3.04
C GLY A 153 -9.12 13.52 -4.24
N GLY A 154 -8.71 12.45 -4.91
CA GLY A 154 -9.37 11.84 -6.04
C GLY A 154 -9.04 10.35 -6.11
N PRO A 155 -8.90 9.75 -7.31
CA PRO A 155 -8.65 8.34 -7.46
C PRO A 155 -7.21 7.94 -7.09
N ALA A 156 -7.07 6.71 -6.56
CA ALA A 156 -5.78 6.06 -6.33
C ALA A 156 -5.75 4.68 -7.02
N VAL A 157 -4.71 4.45 -7.82
CA VAL A 157 -4.48 3.17 -8.50
C VAL A 157 -3.13 2.61 -8.06
N ASN A 158 -3.14 1.40 -7.53
CA ASN A 158 -1.96 0.67 -7.09
C ASN A 158 -1.73 -0.59 -7.93
N LEU A 159 -0.75 -0.52 -8.84
CA LEU A 159 -0.21 -1.66 -9.60
C LEU A 159 1.24 -1.98 -9.14
N GLY A 160 1.66 -1.44 -8.02
CA GLY A 160 2.92 -1.69 -7.35
C GLY A 160 2.69 -2.18 -5.93
N TYR A 161 3.66 -2.00 -5.04
CA TYR A 161 3.42 -2.33 -3.65
C TYR A 161 3.52 -1.12 -2.72
N ILE A 162 2.69 -1.15 -1.67
CA ILE A 162 2.72 -0.18 -0.58
C ILE A 162 2.81 -1.00 0.70
N ALA A 163 3.92 -0.91 1.42
CA ALA A 163 4.21 -1.78 2.55
C ALA A 163 4.84 -1.07 3.74
N THR A 164 4.41 -1.45 4.95
CA THR A 164 5.03 -1.02 6.21
C THR A 164 4.88 -2.09 7.27
N HIS A 165 5.82 -2.17 8.22
CA HIS A 165 5.67 -3.02 9.41
C HIS A 165 4.82 -2.38 10.51
N GLY A 166 4.41 -1.13 10.35
CA GLY A 166 3.53 -0.41 11.27
C GLY A 166 2.14 -0.16 10.69
N THR A 167 1.72 1.10 10.67
CA THR A 167 0.37 1.48 10.22
C THR A 167 0.40 2.09 8.82
N LEU A 168 -0.49 1.63 7.95
CA LEU A 168 -0.82 2.29 6.70
C LEU A 168 -2.22 2.88 6.82
N GLU A 169 -2.31 4.21 6.69
CA GLU A 169 -3.56 4.96 6.68
C GLU A 169 -3.75 5.59 5.31
N ALA A 170 -4.80 5.20 4.60
CA ALA A 170 -5.14 5.75 3.30
C ALA A 170 -6.54 6.38 3.34
N THR A 171 -6.60 7.68 3.07
CA THR A 171 -7.86 8.38 2.78
C THR A 171 -7.86 8.75 1.31
N VAL A 172 -8.86 8.26 0.58
CA VAL A 172 -9.01 8.43 -0.87
C VAL A 172 -10.43 8.92 -1.14
N ASP A 173 -10.57 10.17 -1.58
CA ASP A 173 -11.91 10.77 -1.79
C ASP A 173 -12.63 10.20 -3.03
N GLY A 174 -11.91 9.47 -3.88
CA GLY A 174 -12.45 8.75 -5.03
C GLY A 174 -12.43 7.24 -4.85
N THR A 175 -12.15 6.52 -5.94
CA THR A 175 -11.96 5.07 -5.96
C THR A 175 -10.53 4.69 -5.59
N LEU A 176 -10.37 3.76 -4.67
CA LEU A 176 -9.11 3.02 -4.49
C LEU A 176 -9.16 1.72 -5.30
N GLU A 177 -8.33 1.63 -6.31
CA GLU A 177 -8.12 0.41 -7.09
C GLU A 177 -6.79 -0.23 -6.70
N ASN A 178 -6.87 -1.43 -6.09
CA ASN A 178 -5.68 -2.21 -5.74
C ASN A 178 -5.54 -3.43 -6.63
N ARG A 179 -4.50 -3.45 -7.45
CA ARG A 179 -4.16 -4.56 -8.35
C ARG A 179 -2.85 -5.25 -8.00
N MET A 180 -2.25 -4.91 -6.84
CA MET A 180 -1.02 -5.52 -6.38
C MET A 180 -1.05 -5.67 -4.84
N LEU A 181 -0.19 -5.04 -4.08
CA LEU A 181 -0.06 -5.26 -2.66
C LEU A 181 -0.25 -3.99 -1.84
N LEU A 182 -1.14 -4.06 -0.86
CA LEU A 182 -1.17 -3.19 0.31
C LEU A 182 -0.90 -4.04 1.54
N SER A 183 0.17 -3.76 2.28
CA SER A 183 0.58 -4.57 3.45
C SER A 183 1.01 -3.71 4.63
N ALA A 184 0.45 -4.01 5.81
CA ALA A 184 0.80 -3.31 7.04
C ALA A 184 0.60 -4.22 8.26
N ALA A 185 1.09 -3.83 9.44
CA ALA A 185 0.60 -4.44 10.67
C ALA A 185 -0.85 -4.00 10.95
N ALA A 186 -1.14 -2.71 10.79
CA ALA A 186 -2.50 -2.18 10.82
C ALA A 186 -2.79 -1.43 9.51
N LEU A 187 -3.79 -1.88 8.76
CA LEU A 187 -4.21 -1.28 7.49
C LEU A 187 -5.58 -0.62 7.65
N ARG A 188 -5.60 0.70 7.50
CA ARG A 188 -6.81 1.52 7.58
C ARG A 188 -7.05 2.22 6.27
N VAL A 189 -8.20 2.01 5.68
CA VAL A 189 -8.59 2.61 4.40
C VAL A 189 -9.95 3.28 4.54
N ALA A 190 -10.00 4.56 4.18
CA ALA A 190 -11.24 5.29 3.97
C ALA A 190 -11.33 5.71 2.51
N THR A 191 -12.40 5.31 1.81
CA THR A 191 -12.55 5.59 0.37
C THR A 191 -14.02 5.67 -0.02
N HIS A 192 -14.32 6.30 -1.17
CA HIS A 192 -15.66 6.28 -1.72
C HIS A 192 -16.01 4.88 -2.27
N ASP A 193 -15.16 4.33 -3.13
CA ASP A 193 -15.28 2.98 -3.67
C ASP A 193 -13.95 2.21 -3.51
N LEU A 194 -14.05 0.91 -3.29
CA LEU A 194 -12.90 0.01 -3.22
C LEU A 194 -13.02 -1.08 -4.28
N SER A 195 -12.02 -1.17 -5.14
CA SER A 195 -11.85 -2.28 -6.09
C SER A 195 -10.55 -3.01 -5.78
N ASN A 196 -10.64 -4.20 -5.18
CA ASN A 196 -9.49 -5.02 -4.81
C ASN A 196 -9.37 -6.25 -5.71
N HIS A 197 -8.36 -6.28 -6.55
CA HIS A 197 -8.06 -7.39 -7.46
C HIS A 197 -6.84 -8.22 -7.01
N ALA A 198 -6.17 -7.80 -5.94
CA ALA A 198 -4.97 -8.47 -5.45
C ALA A 198 -4.94 -8.53 -3.90
N ALA A 199 -3.84 -8.22 -3.23
CA ALA A 199 -3.74 -8.42 -1.81
C ALA A 199 -3.86 -7.12 -1.00
N MET A 200 -4.73 -7.13 0.01
CA MET A 200 -4.74 -6.19 1.12
C MET A 200 -4.55 -6.99 2.40
N THR A 201 -3.43 -6.79 3.08
CA THR A 201 -3.04 -7.64 4.21
C THR A 201 -2.72 -6.83 5.46
N ALA A 202 -3.25 -7.29 6.58
CA ALA A 202 -2.92 -6.77 7.90
C ALA A 202 -2.37 -7.91 8.78
N SER A 203 -1.16 -7.76 9.31
CA SER A 203 -0.46 -8.80 10.04
C SER A 203 -0.48 -8.63 11.56
N GLY A 204 -0.98 -7.49 12.06
CA GLY A 204 -1.02 -7.18 13.48
C GLY A 204 -2.03 -8.04 14.25
N PRO A 205 -1.81 -8.22 15.55
CA PRO A 205 -2.73 -8.93 16.43
C PRO A 205 -4.01 -8.12 16.65
N ASP A 206 -5.04 -8.78 17.14
CA ASP A 206 -6.23 -8.11 17.67
C ASP A 206 -5.86 -7.44 19.01
N THR A 207 -5.93 -6.11 19.01
CA THR A 207 -5.64 -5.28 20.20
C THR A 207 -6.88 -4.49 20.64
N GLY A 208 -8.08 -4.98 20.29
CA GLY A 208 -9.35 -4.25 20.49
C GLY A 208 -9.64 -3.25 19.36
N THR A 209 -8.70 -3.05 18.43
CA THR A 209 -8.90 -2.31 17.17
C THR A 209 -8.65 -3.26 16.01
N PRO A 210 -9.48 -3.23 14.95
CA PRO A 210 -9.30 -4.14 13.83
C PRO A 210 -7.94 -3.91 13.16
N ALA A 211 -7.28 -5.02 12.78
CA ALA A 211 -6.03 -4.95 12.04
C ALA A 211 -6.26 -4.48 10.60
N LEU A 212 -7.36 -4.91 9.97
CA LEU A 212 -7.82 -4.44 8.67
C LEU A 212 -9.14 -3.70 8.85
N ASP A 213 -9.10 -2.38 8.68
CA ASP A 213 -10.24 -1.48 8.87
C ASP A 213 -10.56 -0.75 7.57
N LEU A 214 -11.68 -1.11 6.96
CA LEU A 214 -12.15 -0.58 5.69
C LEU A 214 -13.43 0.24 5.89
N SER A 215 -13.34 1.54 5.71
CA SER A 215 -14.46 2.46 5.68
C SER A 215 -14.77 2.86 4.25
N VAL A 216 -15.77 2.24 3.63
CA VAL A 216 -16.11 2.43 2.21
C VAL A 216 -17.51 2.99 2.09
N GLN A 217 -17.66 4.14 1.43
CA GLN A 217 -18.95 4.84 1.42
C GLN A 217 -20.01 4.13 0.59
N HIS A 218 -19.65 3.61 -0.60
CA HIS A 218 -20.64 3.17 -1.58
C HIS A 218 -20.46 1.73 -2.04
N ARG A 219 -19.28 1.33 -2.57
CA ARG A 219 -19.09 0.00 -3.14
C ARG A 219 -17.75 -0.62 -2.79
N VAL A 220 -17.80 -1.91 -2.43
CA VAL A 220 -16.63 -2.80 -2.37
C VAL A 220 -16.79 -3.88 -3.42
N GLU A 221 -15.78 -4.02 -4.28
CA GLU A 221 -15.61 -5.15 -5.18
C GLU A 221 -14.30 -5.86 -4.83
N ASN A 222 -14.39 -7.11 -4.39
CA ASN A 222 -13.23 -7.91 -4.02
C ASN A 222 -13.13 -9.14 -4.93
N ALA A 223 -12.13 -9.12 -5.80
CA ALA A 223 -11.70 -10.26 -6.61
C ALA A 223 -10.34 -10.81 -6.17
N GLY A 224 -9.72 -10.18 -5.17
CA GLY A 224 -8.46 -10.57 -4.56
C GLY A 224 -8.61 -11.02 -3.11
N SER A 225 -7.62 -10.76 -2.27
CA SER A 225 -7.65 -11.13 -0.86
C SER A 225 -7.72 -9.92 0.07
N LEU A 226 -8.61 -9.99 1.06
CA LEU A 226 -8.66 -9.14 2.24
C LEU A 226 -8.28 -10.02 3.43
N LEU A 227 -7.09 -9.83 4.00
CA LEU A 227 -6.53 -10.74 4.99
C LEU A 227 -6.13 -10.01 6.27
N ALA A 228 -6.69 -10.43 7.41
CA ALA A 228 -6.29 -10.04 8.75
C ALA A 228 -6.00 -11.29 9.60
N ALA A 229 -4.88 -11.97 9.31
CA ALA A 229 -4.64 -13.34 9.77
C ALA A 229 -4.62 -13.52 11.30
N ARG A 230 -4.23 -12.49 12.07
CA ARG A 230 -4.15 -12.51 13.53
C ARG A 230 -5.04 -11.46 14.21
N GLY A 231 -5.77 -10.69 13.42
CA GLY A 231 -6.61 -9.62 13.89
C GLY A 231 -7.99 -9.62 13.22
N ALA A 232 -8.82 -8.67 13.60
CA ALA A 232 -10.14 -8.53 13.02
C ALA A 232 -10.11 -7.78 11.68
N LEU A 233 -11.03 -8.15 10.78
CA LEU A 233 -11.47 -7.37 9.63
C LEU A 233 -12.72 -6.60 10.03
N ARG A 234 -12.69 -5.30 9.92
CA ARG A 234 -13.88 -4.45 9.95
C ARG A 234 -14.12 -3.85 8.57
N LEU A 235 -15.33 -4.00 8.05
CA LEU A 235 -15.77 -3.39 6.80
C LEU A 235 -17.11 -2.72 7.04
N ARG A 236 -17.11 -1.39 6.99
CA ARG A 236 -18.28 -0.56 7.25
C ARG A 236 -18.33 0.60 6.26
N GLY A 237 -19.51 1.19 6.10
CA GLY A 237 -19.67 2.33 5.20
C GLY A 237 -20.98 3.04 5.32
N GLY A 238 -21.36 3.75 4.27
CA GLY A 238 -22.63 4.44 4.19
C GLY A 238 -23.85 3.52 4.21
N ALA A 239 -25.03 4.10 4.38
CA ALA A 239 -26.29 3.35 4.45
C ALA A 239 -26.58 2.51 3.19
N GLU A 240 -25.92 2.82 2.06
CA GLU A 240 -26.11 2.13 0.78
C GLU A 240 -24.93 1.23 0.39
N LEU A 241 -24.01 0.98 1.32
CA LEU A 241 -22.81 0.17 1.03
C LEU A 241 -23.19 -1.19 0.42
N SER A 242 -22.67 -1.46 -0.76
CA SER A 242 -22.79 -2.72 -1.46
C SER A 242 -21.45 -3.44 -1.53
N ILE A 243 -21.39 -4.67 -1.06
CA ILE A 243 -20.21 -5.51 -1.09
C ILE A 243 -20.42 -6.66 -2.07
N VAL A 244 -19.50 -6.81 -3.02
CA VAL A 244 -19.47 -7.94 -3.95
C VAL A 244 -18.13 -8.66 -3.78
N ASN A 245 -18.17 -9.85 -3.19
CA ASN A 245 -17.02 -10.74 -3.13
C ASN A 245 -17.11 -11.72 -4.30
N GLN A 246 -16.25 -11.52 -5.30
CA GLN A 246 -16.23 -12.28 -6.55
C GLN A 246 -15.83 -13.76 -6.31
N PRO A 247 -16.01 -14.69 -7.27
CA PRO A 247 -15.64 -16.09 -7.09
C PRO A 247 -14.17 -16.33 -6.70
N ALA A 248 -13.25 -15.49 -7.17
CA ALA A 248 -11.84 -15.52 -6.78
C ALA A 248 -11.54 -14.71 -5.51
N GLY A 249 -12.54 -13.97 -5.00
CA GLY A 249 -12.39 -13.11 -3.82
C GLY A 249 -12.29 -13.91 -2.53
N PHE A 250 -11.36 -13.50 -1.68
CA PHE A 250 -11.09 -14.17 -0.41
C PHE A 250 -11.07 -13.14 0.71
N MET A 251 -11.84 -13.38 1.76
CA MET A 251 -11.87 -12.57 2.98
C MET A 251 -11.60 -13.49 4.17
N LEU A 252 -10.44 -13.32 4.82
CA LEU A 252 -10.04 -14.11 5.98
C LEU A 252 -9.61 -13.17 7.11
N ALA A 253 -10.15 -13.41 8.30
CA ALA A 253 -9.73 -12.72 9.52
C ALA A 253 -9.91 -13.62 10.74
N HIS A 254 -9.26 -13.25 11.86
CA HIS A 254 -9.55 -13.89 13.14
C HIS A 254 -11.00 -13.60 13.57
N GLY A 255 -11.46 -12.35 13.47
CA GLY A 255 -12.85 -11.93 13.64
C GLY A 255 -13.30 -11.06 12.46
N GLN A 256 -14.59 -11.07 12.16
CA GLN A 256 -15.15 -10.26 11.07
C GLN A 256 -16.33 -9.43 11.57
N ASP A 257 -16.31 -8.14 11.27
CA ASP A 257 -17.37 -7.18 11.54
C ASP A 257 -17.71 -6.47 10.21
N ILE A 258 -18.71 -7.00 9.51
CA ILE A 258 -19.11 -6.53 8.19
C ILE A 258 -20.52 -5.95 8.29
N ALA A 259 -20.66 -4.65 8.01
CA ALA A 259 -21.93 -3.96 7.98
C ALA A 259 -22.15 -3.34 6.59
N ALA A 260 -23.14 -3.84 5.85
CA ALA A 260 -23.49 -3.40 4.51
C ALA A 260 -24.98 -3.49 4.27
N ALA A 261 -25.52 -2.64 3.36
CA ALA A 261 -26.89 -2.74 2.88
C ALA A 261 -27.10 -4.00 2.01
N ARG A 262 -26.06 -4.38 1.26
CA ARG A 262 -26.06 -5.56 0.39
C ARG A 262 -24.73 -6.29 0.47
N LEU A 263 -24.77 -7.61 0.61
CA LEU A 263 -23.61 -8.49 0.53
C LEU A 263 -23.90 -9.63 -0.46
N ALA A 264 -23.18 -9.63 -1.58
CA ALA A 264 -23.14 -10.73 -2.53
C ALA A 264 -21.80 -11.46 -2.39
N ASN A 265 -21.82 -12.69 -1.90
CA ASN A 265 -20.61 -13.49 -1.72
C ASN A 265 -20.64 -14.72 -2.63
N ALA A 266 -19.81 -14.69 -3.68
CA ALA A 266 -19.54 -15.83 -4.56
C ALA A 266 -18.15 -16.44 -4.30
N GLY A 267 -17.33 -15.77 -3.49
CA GLY A 267 -15.99 -16.20 -3.10
C GLY A 267 -15.96 -16.84 -1.71
N THR A 268 -14.82 -16.71 -1.05
CA THR A 268 -14.62 -17.25 0.31
C THR A 268 -14.74 -16.15 1.35
N LEU A 269 -15.51 -16.42 2.39
CA LEU A 269 -15.61 -15.63 3.61
C LEU A 269 -15.37 -16.57 4.78
N SER A 270 -14.26 -16.37 5.53
CA SER A 270 -13.83 -17.28 6.58
C SER A 270 -13.30 -16.54 7.81
N SER A 271 -13.67 -17.03 9.00
CA SER A 271 -13.13 -16.58 10.28
C SER A 271 -12.32 -17.71 10.91
N THR A 272 -11.17 -17.36 11.51
CA THR A 272 -10.33 -18.31 12.26
C THR A 272 -10.57 -18.27 13.78
N ALA A 273 -11.40 -17.34 14.28
CA ALA A 273 -11.83 -17.38 15.66
C ALA A 273 -12.72 -18.62 15.87
N ALA A 274 -12.40 -19.43 16.86
CA ALA A 274 -13.35 -20.41 17.36
C ALA A 274 -14.56 -19.64 17.94
N GLY A 275 -15.74 -19.90 17.36
CA GLY A 275 -17.00 -19.34 17.82
C GLY A 275 -17.35 -19.83 19.23
#